data_6cccb323f1599025dadf7ae9c9980a3f
#
_entry.id   6cccb323f1599025dadf7ae9c9980a3f
#
_cell.length_a   1.000
_cell.length_b   1.000
_cell.length_c   1.000
_cell.angle_alpha   90.00
_cell.angle_beta   90.00
_cell.angle_gamma   90.00
#
_symmetry.space_group_name_H-M   'P 1'
#
loop_
_entity.id
_entity.type
_entity.pdbx_description
1 polymer ?
#
loop_
_entity_poly.entity_id
_entity_poly.type
_entity_poly.pdbx_seq_one_letter_code
_entity_poly.pdbx_strand_id
1 'polypeptide(L)'
;KEGVVKIDDLYTIEWAYIPHFYRGFYVFQYATSISAGSMFAAEILKGTPGARERYLNVLRAGGSRYPYELVKEAGVDLASPAPYQALIARMNRVMDQIEAIQGKKAN
;
A
#
# COMPACT_ATOMS: atom_id res chain seq x y z
N LYS A 1 24.64 -9.64 6.61
CA LYS A 1 25.76 -9.37 7.57
C LYS A 1 25.59 -10.33 8.72
N GLU A 2 26.19 -11.48 8.59
CA GLU A 2 26.17 -12.53 9.59
C GLU A 2 26.81 -12.01 10.89
N GLY A 3 26.16 -12.28 12.04
CA GLY A 3 26.71 -12.03 13.35
C GLY A 3 26.39 -10.68 14.01
N VAL A 4 25.58 -9.81 13.38
CA VAL A 4 25.20 -8.52 13.99
C VAL A 4 23.93 -8.65 14.85
N VAL A 5 23.00 -9.52 14.46
CA VAL A 5 21.78 -9.82 15.22
C VAL A 5 21.63 -11.32 15.34
N LYS A 6 21.46 -11.81 16.56
CA LYS A 6 21.12 -13.20 16.82
C LYS A 6 19.59 -13.34 16.72
N ILE A 7 19.15 -14.18 15.79
CA ILE A 7 17.74 -14.56 15.65
C ILE A 7 17.66 -16.01 16.13
N ASP A 8 16.92 -16.26 17.19
CA ASP A 8 16.67 -17.61 17.70
C ASP A 8 15.27 -18.11 17.32
N ASP A 9 14.97 -19.36 17.64
CA ASP A 9 13.75 -20.03 17.19
C ASP A 9 12.46 -19.38 17.71
N LEU A 10 12.51 -18.60 18.79
CA LEU A 10 11.35 -17.90 19.33
C LEU A 10 10.82 -16.80 18.39
N TYR A 11 11.69 -16.22 17.56
CA TYR A 11 11.25 -15.23 16.58
C TYR A 11 10.40 -15.83 15.45
N THR A 12 10.46 -17.15 15.24
CA THR A 12 9.67 -17.81 14.20
C THR A 12 8.16 -17.81 14.50
N ILE A 13 7.78 -17.63 15.77
CA ILE A 13 6.39 -17.59 16.22
C ILE A 13 5.91 -16.19 16.62
N GLU A 14 6.68 -15.15 16.31
CA GLU A 14 6.34 -13.75 16.65
C GLU A 14 4.98 -13.33 16.09
N TRP A 15 4.56 -13.85 14.93
CA TRP A 15 3.25 -13.62 14.35
C TRP A 15 2.09 -14.02 15.28
N ALA A 16 2.31 -14.98 16.21
CA ALA A 16 1.26 -15.53 17.07
C ALA A 16 0.72 -14.52 18.12
N TYR A 17 1.44 -13.46 18.42
CA TYR A 17 0.95 -12.43 19.34
C TYR A 17 0.58 -11.10 18.66
N ILE A 18 0.48 -11.08 17.32
CA ILE A 18 -0.05 -9.94 16.59
C ILE A 18 -1.58 -9.95 16.71
N PRO A 19 -2.21 -9.03 17.47
CA PRO A 19 -3.65 -9.11 17.76
C PRO A 19 -4.54 -8.94 16.52
N HIS A 20 -4.01 -8.34 15.47
CA HIS A 20 -4.73 -8.13 14.20
C HIS A 20 -5.12 -9.43 13.50
N PHE A 21 -4.31 -10.49 13.65
CA PHE A 21 -4.60 -11.79 13.02
C PHE A 21 -5.76 -12.54 13.67
N TYR A 22 -6.13 -12.18 14.89
CA TYR A 22 -7.25 -12.78 15.63
C TYR A 22 -8.59 -12.07 15.37
N ARG A 23 -8.61 -11.04 14.54
CA ARG A 23 -9.84 -10.36 14.12
C ARG A 23 -10.21 -10.81 12.71
N GLY A 24 -11.32 -11.54 12.59
CA GLY A 24 -11.83 -11.96 11.29
C GLY A 24 -12.07 -10.77 10.36
N PHE A 25 -11.71 -10.94 9.10
CA PHE A 25 -11.90 -9.92 8.05
C PHE A 25 -11.27 -8.55 8.34
N TYR A 26 -10.20 -8.50 9.13
CA TYR A 26 -9.57 -7.24 9.49
C TYR A 26 -8.31 -6.93 8.66
N VAL A 27 -7.40 -7.91 8.53
CA VAL A 27 -6.06 -7.66 7.99
C VAL A 27 -6.07 -7.26 6.52
N PHE A 28 -7.03 -7.71 5.73
CA PHE A 28 -7.14 -7.34 4.31
C PHE A 28 -7.30 -5.82 4.09
N GLN A 29 -7.79 -5.09 5.10
CA GLN A 29 -7.97 -3.63 5.02
C GLN A 29 -6.65 -2.89 4.80
N TYR A 30 -5.53 -3.45 5.23
CA TYR A 30 -4.20 -2.89 4.93
C TYR A 30 -3.87 -2.98 3.44
N ALA A 31 -4.22 -4.09 2.79
CA ALA A 31 -4.03 -4.25 1.35
C ALA A 31 -4.89 -3.27 0.54
N THR A 32 -6.14 -3.08 0.93
CA THR A 32 -7.04 -2.11 0.29
C THR A 32 -6.56 -0.67 0.49
N SER A 33 -6.14 -0.32 1.70
CA SER A 33 -5.67 1.02 2.03
C SER A 33 -4.39 1.40 1.28
N ILE A 34 -3.40 0.51 1.23
CA ILE A 34 -2.14 0.79 0.52
C ILE A 34 -2.35 0.85 -0.99
N SER A 35 -3.27 0.04 -1.52
CA SER A 35 -3.61 0.06 -2.95
C SER A 35 -4.27 1.38 -3.34
N ALA A 36 -5.27 1.83 -2.57
CA ALA A 36 -5.92 3.12 -2.78
C ALA A 36 -4.94 4.29 -2.63
N GLY A 37 -4.16 4.31 -1.57
CA GLY A 37 -3.16 5.36 -1.32
C GLY A 37 -2.11 5.44 -2.42
N SER A 38 -1.64 4.29 -2.91
CA SER A 38 -0.68 4.24 -4.03
C SER A 38 -1.27 4.79 -5.32
N MET A 39 -2.53 4.50 -5.61
CA MET A 39 -3.21 5.01 -6.80
C MET A 39 -3.46 6.50 -6.70
N PHE A 40 -3.93 7.03 -5.56
CA PHE A 40 -4.06 8.47 -5.34
C PHE A 40 -2.74 9.20 -5.52
N ALA A 41 -1.67 8.69 -4.90
CA ALA A 41 -0.35 9.28 -5.04
C ALA A 41 0.13 9.31 -6.49
N ALA A 42 -0.07 8.21 -7.23
CA ALA A 42 0.32 8.11 -8.63
C ALA A 42 -0.42 9.14 -9.50
N GLU A 43 -1.74 9.28 -9.33
CA GLU A 43 -2.55 10.23 -10.09
C GLU A 43 -2.20 11.69 -9.77
N ILE A 44 -1.92 12.01 -8.51
CA ILE A 44 -1.50 13.34 -8.09
C ILE A 44 -0.12 13.69 -8.66
N LEU A 45 0.85 12.78 -8.55
CA LEU A 45 2.22 12.98 -9.06
C LEU A 45 2.26 13.08 -10.59
N LYS A 46 1.37 12.37 -11.27
CA LYS A 46 1.19 12.47 -12.73
C LYS A 46 0.57 13.80 -13.18
N GLY A 47 0.02 14.57 -12.25
CA GLY A 47 -0.67 15.82 -12.56
C GLY A 47 -2.06 15.63 -13.16
N THR A 48 -2.73 14.51 -12.92
CA THR A 48 -4.08 14.24 -13.43
C THR A 48 -5.05 15.32 -12.95
N PRO A 49 -5.78 15.99 -13.85
CA PRO A 49 -6.68 17.08 -13.47
C PRO A 49 -7.68 16.68 -12.38
N GLY A 50 -7.75 17.48 -11.32
CA GLY A 50 -8.66 17.27 -10.19
C GLY A 50 -8.28 16.12 -9.23
N ALA A 51 -7.21 15.35 -9.47
CA ALA A 51 -6.84 14.22 -8.63
C ALA A 51 -6.57 14.64 -7.18
N ARG A 52 -5.81 15.73 -6.99
CA ARG A 52 -5.51 16.28 -5.65
C ARG A 52 -6.81 16.68 -4.92
N GLU A 53 -7.73 17.35 -5.60
CA GLU A 53 -8.96 17.83 -4.97
C GLU A 53 -9.90 16.67 -4.62
N ARG A 54 -10.02 15.66 -5.48
CA ARG A 54 -10.76 14.43 -5.16
C ARG A 54 -10.22 13.75 -3.91
N TYR A 55 -8.90 13.62 -3.78
CA TYR A 55 -8.27 13.07 -2.59
C TYR A 55 -8.55 13.91 -1.32
N LEU A 56 -8.42 15.24 -1.42
CA LEU A 56 -8.71 16.13 -0.30
C LEU A 56 -10.19 16.04 0.13
N ASN A 57 -11.10 15.82 -0.79
CA ASN A 57 -12.51 15.63 -0.48
C ASN A 57 -12.78 14.34 0.29
N VAL A 58 -12.03 13.26 0.04
CA VAL A 58 -12.08 12.04 0.88
C VAL A 58 -11.70 12.38 2.33
N LEU A 59 -10.63 13.16 2.53
CA LEU A 59 -10.19 13.55 3.87
C LEU A 59 -11.21 14.46 4.57
N ARG A 60 -11.78 15.43 3.86
CA ARG A 60 -12.80 16.33 4.39
C ARG A 60 -14.11 15.63 4.74
N ALA A 61 -14.46 14.59 3.99
CA ALA A 61 -15.67 13.82 4.23
C ALA A 61 -15.62 13.03 5.55
N GLY A 62 -14.43 12.67 6.03
CA GLY A 62 -14.27 11.92 7.29
C GLY A 62 -15.13 10.66 7.29
N GLY A 63 -15.90 10.46 8.36
CA GLY A 63 -16.81 9.32 8.55
C GLY A 63 -18.25 9.57 8.07
N SER A 64 -18.49 10.52 7.18
CA SER A 64 -19.85 10.91 6.77
C SER A 64 -20.58 9.86 5.92
N ARG A 65 -19.85 8.98 5.23
CA ARG A 65 -20.38 7.92 4.38
C ARG A 65 -19.48 6.67 4.44
N TYR A 66 -19.93 5.58 3.82
CA TYR A 66 -19.13 4.36 3.74
C TYR A 66 -17.79 4.62 3.03
N PRO A 67 -16.66 4.15 3.59
CA PRO A 67 -15.33 4.39 3.04
C PRO A 67 -15.17 3.97 1.59
N TYR A 68 -15.77 2.83 1.20
CA TYR A 68 -15.75 2.34 -0.17
C TYR A 68 -16.34 3.35 -1.16
N GLU A 69 -17.49 3.95 -0.82
CA GLU A 69 -18.17 4.92 -1.68
C GLU A 69 -17.33 6.20 -1.86
N LEU A 70 -16.76 6.70 -0.75
CA LEU A 70 -15.90 7.88 -0.77
C LEU A 70 -14.67 7.68 -1.66
N VAL A 71 -14.01 6.54 -1.52
CA VAL A 71 -12.80 6.20 -2.28
C VAL A 71 -13.15 5.97 -3.76
N LYS A 72 -14.27 5.34 -4.05
CA LYS A 72 -14.76 5.11 -5.42
C LYS A 72 -15.09 6.42 -6.14
N GLU A 73 -15.80 7.33 -5.49
CA GLU A 73 -16.10 8.67 -6.06
C GLU A 73 -14.84 9.49 -6.29
N ALA A 74 -13.82 9.29 -5.48
CA ALA A 74 -12.53 9.92 -5.69
C ALA A 74 -11.72 9.31 -6.86
N GLY A 75 -12.25 8.27 -7.50
CA GLY A 75 -11.68 7.66 -8.71
C GLY A 75 -10.95 6.34 -8.47
N VAL A 76 -11.05 5.74 -7.27
CA VAL A 76 -10.40 4.46 -6.96
C VAL A 76 -11.45 3.40 -6.59
N ASP A 77 -11.83 2.56 -7.55
CA ASP A 77 -12.77 1.46 -7.31
C ASP A 77 -12.06 0.23 -6.75
N LEU A 78 -12.15 0.02 -5.44
CA LEU A 78 -11.55 -1.12 -4.74
C LEU A 78 -12.21 -2.48 -5.05
N ALA A 79 -13.36 -2.49 -5.73
CA ALA A 79 -13.97 -3.72 -6.23
C ALA A 79 -13.40 -4.15 -7.59
N SER A 80 -12.58 -3.30 -8.23
CA SER A 80 -11.90 -3.61 -9.47
C SER A 80 -10.46 -4.09 -9.22
N PRO A 81 -9.83 -4.83 -10.15
CA PRO A 81 -8.42 -5.22 -10.01
C PRO A 81 -7.42 -4.07 -10.17
N ALA A 82 -7.84 -2.93 -10.73
CA ALA A 82 -6.95 -1.85 -11.13
C ALA A 82 -6.06 -1.28 -9.99
N PRO A 83 -6.58 -0.98 -8.79
CA PRO A 83 -5.74 -0.46 -7.69
C PRO A 83 -4.66 -1.45 -7.24
N TYR A 84 -4.98 -2.74 -7.23
CA TYR A 84 -4.06 -3.81 -6.83
C TYR A 84 -2.98 -4.03 -7.88
N GLN A 85 -3.35 -4.04 -9.16
CA GLN A 85 -2.39 -4.12 -10.27
C GLN A 85 -1.45 -2.92 -10.30
N ALA A 86 -1.95 -1.72 -10.02
CA ALA A 86 -1.13 -0.51 -9.92
C ALA A 86 -0.11 -0.60 -8.77
N LEU A 87 -0.52 -1.15 -7.62
CA LEU A 87 0.38 -1.39 -6.48
C LEU A 87 1.49 -2.40 -6.84
N ILE A 88 1.13 -3.53 -7.46
CA ILE A 88 2.09 -4.56 -7.89
C ILE A 88 3.08 -3.98 -8.91
N ALA A 89 2.59 -3.23 -9.89
CA ALA A 89 3.44 -2.59 -10.89
C ALA A 89 4.41 -1.56 -10.25
N ARG A 90 3.97 -0.85 -9.22
CA ARG A 90 4.84 0.04 -8.43
C ARG A 90 5.92 -0.75 -7.69
N MET A 91 5.55 -1.85 -7.04
CA MET A 91 6.49 -2.71 -6.32
C MET A 91 7.58 -3.23 -7.26
N ASN A 92 7.20 -3.76 -8.43
CA ASN A 92 8.15 -4.25 -9.43
C ASN A 92 9.13 -3.14 -9.85
N ARG A 93 8.64 -1.94 -10.17
CA ARG A 93 9.53 -0.81 -10.52
C ARG A 93 10.53 -0.46 -9.41
N VAL A 94 10.10 -0.52 -8.15
CA VAL A 94 11.01 -0.25 -7.02
C VAL A 94 12.06 -1.35 -6.89
N MET A 95 11.68 -2.61 -7.08
CA MET A 95 12.64 -3.74 -7.08
C MET A 95 13.66 -3.59 -8.21
N ASP A 96 13.22 -3.29 -9.43
CA ASP A 96 14.12 -3.04 -10.57
C ASP A 96 15.11 -1.90 -10.28
N GLN A 97 14.65 -0.83 -9.63
CA GLN A 97 15.52 0.28 -9.24
C GLN A 97 16.55 -0.12 -8.19
N ILE A 98 16.16 -0.93 -7.20
CA ILE A 98 17.09 -1.45 -6.18
C ILE A 98 18.16 -2.32 -6.84
N GLU A 99 17.77 -3.23 -7.71
CA GLU A 99 18.69 -4.10 -8.44
C GLU A 99 19.67 -3.29 -9.30
N ALA A 100 19.17 -2.28 -10.01
CA ALA A 100 20.01 -1.40 -10.82
C ALA A 100 21.04 -0.61 -9.99
N ILE A 101 20.68 -0.22 -8.75
CA ILE A 101 21.60 0.46 -7.83
C ILE A 101 22.65 -0.51 -7.29
N GLN A 102 22.22 -1.72 -6.93
CA GLN A 102 23.14 -2.75 -6.42
C GLN A 102 24.11 -3.24 -7.50
N GLY A 103 23.64 -3.47 -8.71
CA GLY A 103 24.49 -3.85 -9.85
C GLY A 103 25.55 -2.79 -10.20
N LYS A 104 25.27 -1.50 -9.97
CA LYS A 104 26.26 -0.41 -10.15
C LYS A 104 27.32 -0.35 -9.05
N LYS A 105 27.08 -0.95 -7.89
CA LYS A 105 28.06 -1.01 -6.77
C LYS A 105 29.01 -2.21 -6.87
N ALA A 106 28.73 -3.15 -7.75
CA ALA A 106 29.52 -4.37 -7.93
C ALA A 106 30.65 -4.23 -9.00
N ASN A 107 30.70 -3.09 -9.70
CA ASN A 107 31.75 -2.70 -10.65
C ASN A 107 32.59 -1.56 -10.10
#